data_b317c9db00f0e9cd675625d586e6e6c7
#
_entry.id   b317c9db00f0e9cd675625d586e6e6c7
#
_cell.length_a   1.000
_cell.length_b   1.000
_cell.length_c   1.000
_cell.angle_alpha   90.00
_cell.angle_beta   90.00
_cell.angle_gamma   90.00
#
_symmetry.space_group_name_H-M   'P 1'
#
loop_
_entity.id
_entity.type
_entity.pdbx_description
1 polymer ?
#
loop_
_entity_poly.entity_id
_entity_poly.type
_entity_poly.pdbx_seq_one_letter_code
_entity_poly.pdbx_strand_id
1 'polypeptide(L)'
;SRSSEAKALGIKMGDPYFKAKEIIVKNGVHVFSSNYSLYGDMSRRVMKTLKYFGTEIEVYSIDEAFLDLTGISDELVELFGKKIRNTILEWTGIPTSIGIASTKTLSKVANHIAKKEKSGVVSLINTKDIDIILEKININDVWGVGRQLTKFYITNNISNAKQLKNISNTWIKKSSNVLSSRTAMELRGISCISLET
;
A
#
# COMPACT_ATOMS: atom_id res chain seq x y z
N SER A 1 -6.27 1.69 -15.28
CA SER A 1 -4.89 1.27 -15.04
C SER A 1 -3.97 1.74 -16.16
N ARG A 2 -2.65 1.60 -15.98
CA ARG A 2 -1.62 2.05 -16.93
C ARG A 2 -0.47 1.06 -16.90
N SER A 3 0.16 0.83 -18.05
CA SER A 3 1.44 0.11 -18.11
C SER A 3 2.57 0.99 -17.53
N SER A 4 3.73 0.40 -17.29
CA SER A 4 4.93 1.13 -16.83
C SER A 4 5.39 2.14 -17.87
N GLU A 5 5.29 1.81 -19.15
CA GLU A 5 5.62 2.67 -20.29
C GLU A 5 4.68 3.87 -20.36
N ALA A 6 3.36 3.65 -20.21
CA ALA A 6 2.37 4.74 -20.18
C ALA A 6 2.59 5.68 -18.98
N LYS A 7 3.03 5.15 -17.82
CA LYS A 7 3.43 5.98 -16.66
C LYS A 7 4.66 6.83 -16.98
N ALA A 8 5.67 6.25 -17.64
CA ALA A 8 6.90 6.95 -18.01
C ALA A 8 6.64 8.11 -18.98
N LEU A 9 5.61 8.00 -19.82
CA LEU A 9 5.14 9.08 -20.72
C LEU A 9 4.36 10.19 -19.97
N GLY A 10 4.18 10.09 -18.66
CA GLY A 10 3.49 11.12 -17.85
C GLY A 10 1.98 10.98 -17.77
N ILE A 11 1.37 9.93 -18.34
CA ILE A 11 -0.08 9.69 -18.20
C ILE A 11 -0.39 9.38 -16.73
N LYS A 12 -1.24 10.18 -16.09
CA LYS A 12 -1.58 10.04 -14.67
C LYS A 12 -2.75 9.08 -14.45
N MET A 13 -2.86 8.55 -13.22
CA MET A 13 -3.99 7.72 -12.83
C MET A 13 -5.28 8.55 -12.86
N GLY A 14 -6.29 8.03 -13.59
CA GLY A 14 -7.59 8.69 -13.72
C GLY A 14 -7.59 9.91 -14.64
N ASP A 15 -6.54 10.14 -15.43
CA ASP A 15 -6.58 11.19 -16.46
C ASP A 15 -7.70 10.89 -17.46
N PRO A 16 -8.59 11.87 -17.72
CA PRO A 16 -9.56 11.75 -18.79
C PRO A 16 -8.85 11.59 -20.14
N TYR A 17 -9.37 10.72 -20.98
CA TYR A 17 -8.79 10.44 -22.31
C TYR A 17 -8.46 11.72 -23.09
N PHE A 18 -9.39 12.70 -23.11
CA PHE A 18 -9.21 13.93 -23.88
C PHE A 18 -8.00 14.76 -23.42
N LYS A 19 -7.61 14.68 -22.11
CA LYS A 19 -6.43 15.37 -21.59
C LYS A 19 -5.12 14.67 -21.95
N ALA A 20 -5.16 13.34 -22.06
CA ALA A 20 -4.00 12.53 -22.40
C ALA A 20 -3.87 12.27 -23.92
N LYS A 21 -4.85 12.69 -24.73
CA LYS A 21 -4.97 12.35 -26.17
C LYS A 21 -3.72 12.67 -26.97
N GLU A 22 -3.12 13.83 -26.75
CA GLU A 22 -1.91 14.23 -27.48
C GLU A 22 -0.73 13.29 -27.20
N ILE A 23 -0.52 12.94 -25.92
CA ILE A 23 0.53 12.00 -25.51
C ILE A 23 0.25 10.62 -26.09
N ILE A 24 -1.00 10.17 -26.02
CA ILE A 24 -1.46 8.88 -26.52
C ILE A 24 -1.18 8.74 -28.02
N VAL A 25 -1.63 9.71 -28.82
CA VAL A 25 -1.47 9.69 -30.28
C VAL A 25 -0.01 9.81 -30.69
N LYS A 26 0.72 10.77 -30.11
CA LYS A 26 2.13 11.02 -30.42
C LYS A 26 3.02 9.81 -30.16
N ASN A 27 2.72 9.00 -29.14
CA ASN A 27 3.56 7.88 -28.72
C ASN A 27 2.97 6.50 -29.05
N GLY A 28 1.89 6.44 -29.84
CA GLY A 28 1.28 5.17 -30.24
C GLY A 28 0.74 4.34 -29.09
N VAL A 29 0.24 4.99 -28.01
CA VAL A 29 -0.26 4.30 -26.83
C VAL A 29 -1.61 3.65 -27.14
N HIS A 30 -1.71 2.34 -26.94
CA HIS A 30 -2.95 1.61 -27.10
C HIS A 30 -3.90 1.84 -25.91
N VAL A 31 -5.16 2.11 -26.20
CA VAL A 31 -6.21 2.34 -25.19
C VAL A 31 -7.27 1.25 -25.32
N PHE A 32 -7.56 0.57 -24.21
CA PHE A 32 -8.53 -0.51 -24.14
C PHE A 32 -9.59 -0.20 -23.09
N SER A 33 -10.80 -0.70 -23.30
CA SER A 33 -11.80 -0.77 -22.24
C SER A 33 -11.36 -1.72 -21.13
N SER A 34 -11.69 -1.40 -19.87
CA SER A 34 -11.35 -2.28 -18.73
C SER A 34 -12.09 -3.61 -18.84
N ASN A 35 -11.35 -4.71 -18.86
CA ASN A 35 -11.88 -6.07 -18.82
C ASN A 35 -12.02 -6.54 -17.37
N TYR A 36 -13.13 -6.17 -16.73
CA TYR A 36 -13.38 -6.51 -15.32
C TYR A 36 -13.41 -8.01 -15.05
N SER A 37 -13.92 -8.82 -15.99
CA SER A 37 -13.93 -10.28 -15.86
C SER A 37 -12.52 -10.85 -15.81
N LEU A 38 -11.63 -10.38 -16.67
CA LEU A 38 -10.21 -10.77 -16.66
C LEU A 38 -9.53 -10.33 -15.37
N TYR A 39 -9.73 -9.08 -14.93
CA TYR A 39 -9.13 -8.60 -13.68
C TYR A 39 -9.62 -9.40 -12.48
N GLY A 40 -10.90 -9.72 -12.41
CA GLY A 40 -11.47 -10.57 -11.36
C GLY A 40 -10.92 -11.99 -11.38
N ASP A 41 -10.69 -12.58 -12.55
CA ASP A 41 -10.08 -13.91 -12.66
C ASP A 41 -8.62 -13.90 -12.19
N MET A 42 -7.82 -12.94 -12.66
CA MET A 42 -6.42 -12.82 -12.24
C MET A 42 -6.30 -12.51 -10.75
N SER A 43 -7.16 -11.66 -10.20
CA SER A 43 -7.24 -11.42 -8.75
C SER A 43 -7.51 -12.72 -7.99
N ARG A 44 -8.52 -13.51 -8.39
CA ARG A 44 -8.81 -14.80 -7.74
C ARG A 44 -7.61 -15.75 -7.76
N ARG A 45 -6.83 -15.80 -8.85
CA ARG A 45 -5.62 -16.61 -8.95
C ARG A 45 -4.56 -16.16 -7.95
N VAL A 46 -4.32 -14.84 -7.85
CA VAL A 46 -3.39 -14.27 -6.85
C VAL A 46 -3.86 -14.61 -5.44
N MET A 47 -5.13 -14.36 -5.11
CA MET A 47 -5.66 -14.65 -3.77
C MET A 47 -5.62 -16.15 -3.44
N LYS A 48 -5.85 -17.04 -4.42
CA LYS A 48 -5.68 -18.48 -4.25
C LYS A 48 -4.22 -18.86 -3.98
N THR A 49 -3.28 -18.23 -4.67
CA THR A 49 -1.83 -18.43 -4.42
C THR A 49 -1.46 -17.99 -3.01
N LEU A 50 -1.98 -16.84 -2.55
CA LEU A 50 -1.75 -16.37 -1.18
C LEU A 50 -2.27 -17.34 -0.13
N LYS A 51 -3.46 -17.92 -0.33
CA LYS A 51 -4.04 -18.95 0.56
C LYS A 51 -3.17 -20.22 0.67
N TYR A 52 -2.35 -20.54 -0.33
CA TYR A 52 -1.43 -21.66 -0.30
C TYR A 52 -0.41 -21.57 0.85
N PHE A 53 -0.10 -20.37 1.31
CA PHE A 53 0.84 -20.15 2.41
C PHE A 53 0.24 -20.42 3.80
N GLY A 54 -1.05 -20.76 3.89
CA GLY A 54 -1.70 -21.23 5.12
C GLY A 54 -1.92 -20.16 6.19
N THR A 55 -1.78 -18.88 5.83
CA THR A 55 -2.00 -17.76 6.75
C THR A 55 -3.43 -17.21 6.62
N GLU A 56 -3.91 -16.53 7.66
CA GLU A 56 -5.16 -15.78 7.54
C GLU A 56 -5.00 -14.65 6.51
N ILE A 57 -6.00 -14.48 5.67
CA ILE A 57 -5.99 -13.51 4.59
C ILE A 57 -7.25 -12.64 4.60
N GLU A 58 -7.07 -11.34 4.54
CA GLU A 58 -8.11 -10.38 4.22
C GLU A 58 -7.93 -9.91 2.78
N VAL A 59 -8.93 -10.14 1.94
CA VAL A 59 -8.99 -9.58 0.59
C VAL A 59 -9.53 -8.16 0.68
N TYR A 60 -8.64 -7.18 0.74
CA TYR A 60 -9.00 -5.78 0.92
C TYR A 60 -9.59 -5.15 -0.35
N SER A 61 -9.05 -5.51 -1.51
CA SER A 61 -9.55 -5.06 -2.83
C SER A 61 -9.21 -6.08 -3.92
N ILE A 62 -9.54 -5.76 -5.18
CA ILE A 62 -9.21 -6.62 -6.33
C ILE A 62 -7.69 -6.83 -6.49
N ASP A 63 -6.87 -5.91 -6.01
CA ASP A 63 -5.41 -5.88 -6.20
C ASP A 63 -4.62 -5.80 -4.89
N GLU A 64 -5.29 -5.86 -3.74
CA GLU A 64 -4.66 -5.76 -2.43
C GLU A 64 -5.22 -6.78 -1.43
N ALA A 65 -4.33 -7.39 -0.65
CA ALA A 65 -4.68 -8.27 0.45
C ALA A 65 -3.74 -8.04 1.64
N PHE A 66 -4.22 -8.32 2.84
CA PHE A 66 -3.40 -8.44 4.05
C PHE A 66 -3.29 -9.90 4.44
N LEU A 67 -2.10 -10.31 4.86
CA LEU A 67 -1.81 -11.64 5.40
C LEU A 67 -1.33 -11.51 6.83
N ASP A 68 -1.82 -12.37 7.71
CA ASP A 68 -1.24 -12.53 9.04
C ASP A 68 0.03 -13.38 8.94
N LEU A 69 1.15 -12.82 9.36
CA LEU A 69 2.45 -13.50 9.43
C LEU A 69 2.86 -13.79 10.88
N THR A 70 1.92 -13.73 11.84
CA THR A 70 2.16 -14.07 13.24
C THR A 70 2.70 -15.50 13.32
N GLY A 71 3.78 -15.68 14.09
CA GLY A 71 4.47 -16.98 14.20
C GLY A 71 5.63 -17.19 13.22
N ILE A 72 5.81 -16.33 12.24
CA ILE A 72 7.04 -16.28 11.44
C ILE A 72 8.08 -15.46 12.21
N SER A 73 9.30 -15.99 12.39
CA SER A 73 10.35 -15.24 13.08
C SER A 73 10.77 -14.01 12.32
N ASP A 74 11.16 -12.96 13.07
CA ASP A 74 11.53 -11.65 12.49
C ASP A 74 12.68 -11.74 11.50
N GLU A 75 13.62 -12.67 11.72
CA GLU A 75 14.76 -12.90 10.83
C GLU A 75 14.34 -13.53 9.48
N LEU A 76 13.27 -14.30 9.47
CA LEU A 76 12.80 -15.04 8.30
C LEU A 76 11.65 -14.35 7.57
N VAL A 77 10.98 -13.37 8.19
CA VAL A 77 9.75 -12.79 7.65
C VAL A 77 9.96 -12.12 6.28
N GLU A 78 11.11 -11.47 6.06
CA GLU A 78 11.41 -10.86 4.76
C GLU A 78 11.71 -11.94 3.69
N LEU A 79 12.42 -13.00 4.05
CA LEU A 79 12.66 -14.13 3.15
C LEU A 79 11.33 -14.83 2.77
N PHE A 80 10.44 -14.96 3.75
CA PHE A 80 9.10 -15.50 3.51
C PHE A 80 8.28 -14.60 2.56
N GLY A 81 8.34 -13.27 2.73
CA GLY A 81 7.76 -12.31 1.81
C GLY A 81 8.31 -12.44 0.38
N LYS A 82 9.62 -12.63 0.22
CA LYS A 82 10.25 -12.89 -1.08
C LYS A 82 9.75 -14.19 -1.70
N LYS A 83 9.58 -15.25 -0.90
CA LYS A 83 9.01 -16.52 -1.36
C LYS A 83 7.58 -16.33 -1.87
N ILE A 84 6.72 -15.65 -1.11
CA ILE A 84 5.34 -15.33 -1.52
C ILE A 84 5.35 -14.58 -2.86
N ARG A 85 6.12 -13.49 -2.97
CA ARG A 85 6.21 -12.67 -4.18
C ARG A 85 6.63 -13.48 -5.41
N ASN A 86 7.67 -14.31 -5.26
CA ASN A 86 8.18 -15.13 -6.35
C ASN A 86 7.16 -16.19 -6.79
N THR A 87 6.48 -16.83 -5.85
CA THR A 87 5.43 -17.84 -6.14
C THR A 87 4.24 -17.18 -6.87
N ILE A 88 3.81 -15.98 -6.46
CA ILE A 88 2.76 -15.26 -7.19
C ILE A 88 3.20 -14.97 -8.62
N LEU A 89 4.42 -14.47 -8.82
CA LEU A 89 4.95 -14.18 -10.15
C LEU A 89 5.03 -15.44 -11.02
N GLU A 90 5.55 -16.53 -10.47
CA GLU A 90 5.70 -17.80 -11.16
C GLU A 90 4.34 -18.42 -11.56
N TRP A 91 3.37 -18.41 -10.65
CA TRP A 91 2.08 -19.09 -10.90
C TRP A 91 1.07 -18.24 -11.66
N THR A 92 1.18 -16.91 -11.61
CA THR A 92 0.18 -16.00 -12.20
C THR A 92 0.74 -15.06 -13.25
N GLY A 93 2.05 -14.90 -13.34
CA GLY A 93 2.70 -13.90 -14.18
C GLY A 93 2.55 -12.45 -13.67
N ILE A 94 1.92 -12.24 -12.50
CA ILE A 94 1.64 -10.90 -11.96
C ILE A 94 2.76 -10.47 -11.02
N PRO A 95 3.49 -9.39 -11.33
CA PRO A 95 4.46 -8.83 -10.41
C PRO A 95 3.74 -8.11 -9.26
N THR A 96 4.09 -8.47 -8.02
CA THR A 96 3.54 -7.86 -6.81
C THR A 96 4.62 -7.17 -5.99
N SER A 97 4.23 -6.29 -5.08
CA SER A 97 5.10 -5.75 -4.03
C SER A 97 4.53 -6.12 -2.67
N ILE A 98 5.40 -6.36 -1.70
CA ILE A 98 5.03 -6.80 -0.35
C ILE A 98 5.66 -5.87 0.67
N GLY A 99 4.83 -5.33 1.56
CA GLY A 99 5.26 -4.58 2.73
C GLY A 99 4.93 -5.34 4.00
N ILE A 100 5.88 -5.50 4.89
CA ILE A 100 5.76 -6.26 6.14
C ILE A 100 5.97 -5.33 7.31
N ALA A 101 5.06 -5.34 8.28
CA ALA A 101 5.16 -4.54 9.48
C ALA A 101 4.22 -5.05 10.58
N SER A 102 4.31 -4.48 11.78
CA SER A 102 3.50 -4.85 12.94
C SER A 102 2.03 -4.40 12.88
N THR A 103 1.68 -3.52 11.94
CA THR A 103 0.30 -3.02 11.77
C THR A 103 -0.05 -2.88 10.29
N LYS A 104 -1.35 -2.85 9.96
CA LYS A 104 -1.81 -2.64 8.59
C LYS A 104 -1.32 -1.33 7.99
N THR A 105 -1.38 -0.23 8.74
CA THR A 105 -0.91 1.08 8.25
C THR A 105 0.59 1.08 7.99
N LEU A 106 1.39 0.50 8.88
CA LEU A 106 2.84 0.38 8.66
C LEU A 106 3.16 -0.58 7.51
N SER A 107 2.40 -1.68 7.32
CA SER A 107 2.59 -2.57 6.18
C SER A 107 2.29 -1.88 4.84
N LYS A 108 1.32 -0.98 4.79
CA LYS A 108 1.05 -0.13 3.61
C LYS A 108 2.19 0.87 3.36
N VAL A 109 2.81 1.44 4.42
CA VAL A 109 4.03 2.25 4.29
C VAL A 109 5.17 1.42 3.71
N ALA A 110 5.43 0.23 4.27
CA ALA A 110 6.44 -0.70 3.76
C ALA A 110 6.19 -1.05 2.29
N ASN A 111 4.94 -1.33 1.91
CA ASN A 111 4.56 -1.61 0.52
C ASN A 111 4.75 -0.40 -0.41
N HIS A 112 4.48 0.82 0.05
CA HIS A 112 4.77 2.04 -0.71
C HIS A 112 6.26 2.15 -1.06
N ILE A 113 7.14 1.79 -0.12
CA ILE A 113 8.59 1.75 -0.33
C ILE A 113 8.96 0.60 -1.27
N ALA A 114 8.45 -0.61 -1.02
CA ALA A 114 8.72 -1.81 -1.81
C ALA A 114 8.39 -1.65 -3.31
N LYS A 115 7.39 -0.83 -3.66
CA LYS A 115 7.05 -0.49 -5.05
C LYS A 115 8.18 0.23 -5.80
N LYS A 116 9.11 0.87 -5.09
CA LYS A 116 10.23 1.62 -5.64
C LYS A 116 11.55 0.82 -5.62
N GLU A 117 11.61 -0.23 -4.81
CA GLU A 117 12.79 -1.07 -4.67
C GLU A 117 12.80 -2.25 -5.64
N LYS A 118 13.98 -2.63 -6.11
CA LYS A 118 14.15 -3.78 -7.03
C LYS A 118 13.71 -5.10 -6.42
N SER A 119 13.90 -5.29 -5.10
CA SER A 119 13.47 -6.50 -4.39
C SER A 119 11.95 -6.66 -4.39
N GLY A 120 11.22 -5.54 -4.40
CA GLY A 120 9.77 -5.51 -4.30
C GLY A 120 9.23 -6.03 -2.96
N VAL A 121 10.09 -6.21 -1.95
CA VAL A 121 9.74 -6.65 -0.59
C VAL A 121 10.49 -5.77 0.40
N VAL A 122 9.77 -5.21 1.37
CA VAL A 122 10.33 -4.40 2.45
C VAL A 122 9.71 -4.81 3.77
N SER A 123 10.55 -5.06 4.78
CA SER A 123 10.11 -5.28 6.16
C SER A 123 10.48 -4.06 7.02
N LEU A 124 9.51 -3.60 7.81
CA LEU A 124 9.71 -2.59 8.87
C LEU A 124 9.74 -3.23 10.26
N ILE A 125 9.76 -4.55 10.36
CA ILE A 125 9.93 -5.26 11.63
C ILE A 125 11.32 -4.94 12.17
N ASN A 126 11.41 -4.61 13.46
CA ASN A 126 12.66 -4.26 14.15
C ASN A 126 13.47 -3.11 13.52
N THR A 127 12.83 -2.26 12.72
CA THR A 127 13.48 -1.08 12.16
C THR A 127 13.78 -0.07 13.27
N LYS A 128 15.06 0.20 13.52
CA LYS A 128 15.53 1.11 14.59
C LYS A 128 15.09 2.56 14.34
N ASP A 129 15.05 3.00 13.09
CA ASP A 129 14.84 4.39 12.69
C ASP A 129 13.54 4.59 11.91
N ILE A 130 12.45 4.00 12.41
CA ILE A 130 11.13 4.12 11.78
C ILE A 130 10.73 5.59 11.52
N ASP A 131 11.13 6.51 12.40
CA ASP A 131 10.83 7.93 12.27
C ASP A 131 11.48 8.58 11.05
N ILE A 132 12.69 8.17 10.67
CA ILE A 132 13.37 8.64 9.46
C ILE A 132 12.59 8.19 8.22
N ILE A 133 12.06 6.98 8.25
CA ILE A 133 11.24 6.44 7.17
C ILE A 133 9.92 7.21 7.08
N LEU A 134 9.20 7.37 8.19
CA LEU A 134 7.91 8.04 8.24
C LEU A 134 7.99 9.53 7.89
N GLU A 135 9.12 10.19 8.13
CA GLU A 135 9.37 11.58 7.74
C GLU A 135 9.35 11.77 6.21
N LYS A 136 9.75 10.75 5.45
CA LYS A 136 9.76 10.76 3.99
C LYS A 136 8.42 10.40 3.35
N ILE A 137 7.45 9.93 4.14
CA ILE A 137 6.11 9.57 3.66
C ILE A 137 5.19 10.78 3.79
N ASN A 138 4.76 11.31 2.65
CA ASN A 138 3.81 12.43 2.63
C ASN A 138 2.49 12.04 3.28
N ILE A 139 1.81 12.98 3.91
CA ILE A 139 0.55 12.74 4.61
C ILE A 139 -0.56 12.16 3.70
N ASN A 140 -0.58 12.55 2.43
CA ASN A 140 -1.53 12.04 1.43
C ASN A 140 -1.24 10.60 0.98
N ASP A 141 -0.06 10.07 1.27
CA ASP A 141 0.34 8.69 0.96
C ASP A 141 0.09 7.74 2.14
N VAL A 142 -0.34 8.27 3.29
CA VAL A 142 -0.72 7.46 4.46
C VAL A 142 -2.08 6.81 4.22
N TRP A 143 -2.14 5.50 4.41
CA TRP A 143 -3.37 4.72 4.27
C TRP A 143 -4.47 5.25 5.22
N GLY A 144 -5.68 5.43 4.70
CA GLY A 144 -6.80 6.03 5.42
C GLY A 144 -6.85 7.56 5.39
N VAL A 145 -5.82 8.23 4.83
CA VAL A 145 -5.80 9.70 4.67
C VAL A 145 -6.26 10.09 3.27
N GLY A 146 -7.55 10.35 3.12
CA GLY A 146 -8.14 10.85 1.88
C GLY A 146 -7.96 12.37 1.69
N ARG A 147 -8.43 12.90 0.56
CA ARG A 147 -8.25 14.32 0.16
C ARG A 147 -8.67 15.32 1.23
N GLN A 148 -9.78 15.08 1.93
CA GLN A 148 -10.29 16.00 2.97
C GLN A 148 -9.37 15.99 4.20
N LEU A 149 -8.97 14.80 4.65
CA LEU A 149 -8.03 14.67 5.77
C LEU A 149 -6.65 15.23 5.42
N THR A 150 -6.17 15.06 4.19
CA THR A 150 -4.93 15.67 3.72
C THR A 150 -4.98 17.19 3.87
N LYS A 151 -6.05 17.84 3.38
CA LYS A 151 -6.21 19.30 3.54
C LYS A 151 -6.22 19.70 5.00
N PHE A 152 -7.01 19.00 5.81
CA PHE A 152 -7.11 19.25 7.26
C PHE A 152 -5.75 19.13 7.95
N TYR A 153 -4.98 18.07 7.68
CA TYR A 153 -3.66 17.88 8.27
C TYR A 153 -2.67 18.94 7.84
N ILE A 154 -2.60 19.29 6.54
CA ILE A 154 -1.69 20.32 6.04
C ILE A 154 -2.02 21.69 6.67
N THR A 155 -3.30 22.08 6.80
CA THR A 155 -3.72 23.31 7.47
C THR A 155 -3.28 23.35 8.95
N ASN A 156 -3.09 22.17 9.56
CA ASN A 156 -2.59 22.05 10.95
C ASN A 156 -1.09 21.71 11.02
N ASN A 157 -0.31 22.03 9.99
CA ASN A 157 1.14 21.82 9.89
C ASN A 157 1.58 20.35 10.01
N ILE A 158 0.73 19.43 9.57
CA ILE A 158 1.02 17.98 9.54
C ILE A 158 1.16 17.58 8.08
N SER A 159 2.38 17.44 7.59
CA SER A 159 2.71 17.20 6.18
C SER A 159 3.21 15.77 5.90
N ASN A 160 3.58 15.00 6.93
CA ASN A 160 4.14 13.66 6.78
C ASN A 160 3.64 12.68 7.87
N ALA A 161 3.92 11.39 7.65
CA ALA A 161 3.48 10.31 8.53
C ALA A 161 4.10 10.39 9.95
N LYS A 162 5.35 10.87 10.07
CA LYS A 162 6.01 11.06 11.38
C LYS A 162 5.29 12.09 12.22
N GLN A 163 4.90 13.21 11.63
CA GLN A 163 4.13 14.24 12.32
C GLN A 163 2.77 13.70 12.76
N LEU A 164 2.07 12.94 11.91
CA LEU A 164 0.80 12.28 12.28
C LEU A 164 1.01 11.26 13.42
N LYS A 165 2.06 10.44 13.38
CA LYS A 165 2.44 9.52 14.46
C LYS A 165 2.57 10.24 15.81
N ASN A 166 3.20 11.41 15.81
CA ASN A 166 3.59 12.14 17.02
C ASN A 166 2.49 13.07 17.59
N ILE A 167 1.36 13.19 16.92
CA ILE A 167 0.24 14.00 17.41
C ILE A 167 -0.32 13.44 18.73
N SER A 168 -0.67 14.33 19.66
CA SER A 168 -1.30 13.91 20.92
C SER A 168 -2.69 13.31 20.69
N ASN A 169 -3.02 12.26 21.44
CA ASN A 169 -4.33 11.62 21.37
C ASN A 169 -5.47 12.60 21.70
N THR A 170 -5.21 13.57 22.58
CA THR A 170 -6.17 14.61 22.95
C THR A 170 -6.50 15.50 21.77
N TRP A 171 -5.48 15.91 20.98
CA TRP A 171 -5.66 16.72 19.79
C TRP A 171 -6.47 15.97 18.73
N ILE A 172 -6.12 14.70 18.46
CA ILE A 172 -6.82 13.86 17.48
C ILE A 172 -8.31 13.70 17.85
N LYS A 173 -8.61 13.39 19.11
CA LYS A 173 -10.00 13.22 19.58
C LYS A 173 -10.83 14.50 19.46
N LYS A 174 -10.24 15.67 19.65
CA LYS A 174 -10.93 16.96 19.53
C LYS A 174 -11.09 17.45 18.10
N SER A 175 -10.12 17.17 17.25
CA SER A 175 -9.97 17.81 15.94
C SER A 175 -10.27 16.89 14.76
N SER A 176 -10.43 15.58 14.99
CA SER A 176 -10.54 14.58 13.94
C SER A 176 -11.51 13.44 14.32
N ASN A 177 -11.59 12.43 13.47
CA ASN A 177 -12.48 11.29 13.65
C ASN A 177 -11.76 10.06 14.23
N VAL A 178 -12.54 9.01 14.56
CA VAL A 178 -12.03 7.74 15.10
C VAL A 178 -11.00 7.09 14.16
N LEU A 179 -11.20 7.20 12.85
CA LEU A 179 -10.27 6.62 11.86
C LEU A 179 -8.89 7.25 11.95
N SER A 180 -8.82 8.58 12.08
CA SER A 180 -7.54 9.31 12.26
C SER A 180 -6.80 8.88 13.53
N SER A 181 -7.55 8.66 14.60
CA SER A 181 -6.98 8.15 15.86
C SER A 181 -6.37 6.76 15.66
N ARG A 182 -7.08 5.85 15.01
CA ARG A 182 -6.58 4.50 14.69
C ARG A 182 -5.34 4.57 13.80
N THR A 183 -5.36 5.38 12.72
CA THR A 183 -4.20 5.54 11.84
C THR A 183 -2.96 6.02 12.60
N ALA A 184 -3.09 7.01 13.50
CA ALA A 184 -1.97 7.47 14.31
C ALA A 184 -1.44 6.40 15.28
N MET A 185 -2.33 5.60 15.88
CA MET A 185 -1.95 4.47 16.74
C MET A 185 -1.23 3.38 15.94
N GLU A 186 -1.73 3.04 14.77
CA GLU A 186 -1.11 2.08 13.87
C GLU A 186 0.31 2.52 13.43
N LEU A 187 0.52 3.81 13.14
CA LEU A 187 1.85 4.36 12.85
C LEU A 187 2.81 4.27 14.06
N ARG A 188 2.29 4.15 15.29
CA ARG A 188 3.06 3.90 16.53
C ARG A 188 3.37 2.43 16.76
N GLY A 189 2.92 1.54 15.87
CA GLY A 189 3.06 0.09 16.03
C GLY A 189 1.97 -0.56 16.90
N ILE A 190 0.90 0.18 17.26
CA ILE A 190 -0.21 -0.34 18.06
C ILE A 190 -1.33 -0.76 17.10
N SER A 191 -1.53 -2.06 16.93
CA SER A 191 -2.57 -2.61 16.06
C SER A 191 -3.96 -2.26 16.59
N CYS A 192 -4.74 -1.56 15.76
CA CYS A 192 -6.10 -1.09 16.06
C CYS A 192 -7.12 -1.54 14.99
N ILE A 193 -6.65 -2.15 13.92
CA ILE A 193 -7.45 -2.58 12.77
C ILE A 193 -7.19 -4.07 12.59
N SER A 194 -8.13 -4.90 13.08
CA SER A 194 -8.07 -6.36 12.92
C SER A 194 -8.17 -6.79 11.46
N LEU A 195 -7.73 -8.01 11.15
CA LEU A 195 -8.04 -8.64 9.86
C LEU A 195 -9.54 -8.95 9.80
N GLU A 196 -10.14 -8.64 8.65
CA GLU A 196 -11.51 -9.02 8.30
C GLU A 196 -11.44 -10.26 7.39
N THR A 197 -11.56 -11.45 7.99
CA THR A 197 -11.51 -12.76 7.30
C THR A 197 -12.89 -13.24 6.90
#